data_0ec335b075a043e68c0b448b12b8f6cd
#
_entry.id   0ec335b075a043e68c0b448b12b8f6cd
#
_cell.length_a   1.000
_cell.length_b   1.000
_cell.length_c   1.000
_cell.angle_alpha   90.00
_cell.angle_beta   90.00
_cell.angle_gamma   90.00
#
_symmetry.space_group_name_H-M   'P 1'
#
loop_
_entity.id
_entity.type
_entity.pdbx_description
1 polymer ?
#
loop_
_entity_poly.entity_id
_entity_poly.type
_entity_poly.pdbx_seq_one_letter_code
_entity_poly.pdbx_strand_id
1 'polypeptide(L)'
;MLIRIELYKPENTDYEHNGDMPLLPESASVKAILNGSWKAEIQHPIDEEGRWKWIEEDAVVKLESFNGTQLFRIKKKAKSDAGVSAELEPVFMDAIDDCFLLDIRPTEKNGQQALDIMTAPNKKYSGKSNIKIISTAYYQTKNLIEAICGEEENSFLNRWGGEVLFDNYTITVNDRVGI
;
A
#
# COMPACT_ATOMS: atom_id res chain seq x y z
N MET A 1 -27.02 2.74 -5.31
CA MET A 1 -26.09 3.86 -5.20
C MET A 1 -24.95 3.57 -6.16
N LEU A 2 -24.70 4.44 -7.15
CA LEU A 2 -23.57 4.24 -8.09
C LEU A 2 -22.26 4.50 -7.33
N ILE A 3 -21.39 3.50 -7.28
CA ILE A 3 -20.04 3.66 -6.77
C ILE A 3 -19.25 4.37 -7.87
N ARG A 4 -18.66 5.52 -7.57
CA ARG A 4 -17.74 6.21 -8.48
C ARG A 4 -16.35 6.24 -7.86
N ILE A 5 -15.37 5.79 -8.60
CA ILE A 5 -13.98 5.77 -8.20
C ILE A 5 -13.10 6.39 -9.29
N GLU A 6 -11.94 6.91 -8.92
CA GLU A 6 -11.01 7.55 -9.86
C GLU A 6 -9.87 6.59 -10.19
N LEU A 7 -9.60 6.42 -11.49
CA LEU A 7 -8.47 5.67 -12.00
C LEU A 7 -7.43 6.61 -12.57
N TYR A 8 -6.18 6.36 -12.27
CA TYR A 8 -4.98 7.06 -12.73
C TYR A 8 -4.11 6.10 -13.54
N LYS A 9 -3.51 6.62 -14.62
CA LYS A 9 -2.58 5.84 -15.44
C LYS A 9 -1.33 5.42 -14.65
N PRO A 10 -0.64 4.34 -15.07
CA PRO A 10 0.55 3.83 -14.37
C PRO A 10 1.64 4.87 -14.13
N GLU A 11 1.86 5.76 -15.08
CA GLU A 11 2.89 6.81 -15.03
C GLU A 11 2.52 8.02 -14.16
N ASN A 12 1.28 8.08 -13.65
CA ASN A 12 0.84 9.20 -12.84
C ASN A 12 1.54 9.22 -11.48
N THR A 13 1.95 10.40 -11.04
CA THR A 13 2.62 10.63 -9.75
C THR A 13 1.89 11.65 -8.88
N ASP A 14 0.87 12.28 -9.42
CA ASP A 14 0.05 13.29 -8.73
C ASP A 14 -1.40 12.80 -8.62
N TYR A 15 -1.83 12.53 -7.40
CA TYR A 15 -3.16 12.02 -7.07
C TYR A 15 -4.06 13.06 -6.39
N GLU A 16 -3.62 14.33 -6.36
CA GLU A 16 -4.38 15.45 -5.79
C GLU A 16 -5.52 15.90 -6.72
N HIS A 17 -5.41 15.58 -8.01
CA HIS A 17 -6.39 15.92 -9.04
C HIS A 17 -7.35 14.74 -9.30
N ASN A 18 -8.39 15.02 -10.09
CA ASN A 18 -9.29 13.98 -10.60
C ASN A 18 -8.49 12.97 -11.43
N GLY A 19 -8.91 11.71 -11.37
CA GLY A 19 -8.31 10.64 -12.17
C GLY A 19 -8.44 10.86 -13.67
N ASP A 20 -7.64 10.13 -14.43
CA ASP A 20 -7.71 10.12 -15.90
C ASP A 20 -9.05 9.55 -16.40
N MET A 21 -9.64 8.63 -15.64
CA MET A 21 -10.94 8.01 -15.95
C MET A 21 -11.76 7.76 -14.69
N PRO A 22 -13.00 8.29 -14.61
CA PRO A 22 -13.94 7.88 -13.58
C PRO A 22 -14.50 6.49 -13.91
N LEU A 23 -14.31 5.53 -13.02
CA LEU A 23 -14.91 4.20 -13.12
C LEU A 23 -16.24 4.16 -12.37
N LEU A 24 -17.17 3.33 -12.86
CA LEU A 24 -18.46 3.06 -12.25
C LEU A 24 -18.61 1.56 -12.00
N PRO A 25 -17.85 0.98 -11.06
CA PRO A 25 -17.91 -0.44 -10.80
C PRO A 25 -19.25 -0.88 -10.20
N GLU A 26 -19.64 -2.11 -10.45
CA GLU A 26 -20.77 -2.77 -9.78
C GLU A 26 -20.47 -3.05 -8.32
N SER A 27 -19.21 -3.37 -8.03
CA SER A 27 -18.71 -3.56 -6.67
C SER A 27 -17.28 -3.12 -6.53
N ALA A 28 -16.96 -2.60 -5.34
CA ALA A 28 -15.60 -2.31 -4.90
C ALA A 28 -15.50 -2.69 -3.42
N SER A 29 -14.45 -3.42 -3.04
CA SER A 29 -14.25 -3.85 -1.67
C SER A 29 -12.78 -3.78 -1.28
N VAL A 30 -12.53 -3.45 -0.01
CA VAL A 30 -11.20 -3.48 0.61
C VAL A 30 -11.23 -4.46 1.76
N LYS A 31 -10.28 -5.39 1.79
CA LYS A 31 -10.08 -6.35 2.88
C LYS A 31 -8.70 -6.15 3.47
N ALA A 32 -8.63 -5.93 4.77
CA ALA A 32 -7.38 -5.78 5.50
C ALA A 32 -7.30 -6.77 6.66
N ILE A 33 -6.16 -7.43 6.79
CA ILE A 33 -5.83 -8.30 7.91
C ILE A 33 -4.74 -7.60 8.72
N LEU A 34 -4.96 -7.47 10.01
CA LEU A 34 -3.99 -6.83 10.89
C LEU A 34 -2.63 -7.54 10.82
N ASN A 35 -1.57 -6.77 10.58
CA ASN A 35 -0.21 -7.26 10.32
C ASN A 35 -0.13 -8.31 9.19
N GLY A 36 -1.11 -8.33 8.31
CA GLY A 36 -1.22 -9.28 7.21
C GLY A 36 -1.52 -8.61 5.88
N SER A 37 -2.21 -9.34 5.02
CA SER A 37 -2.50 -8.87 3.67
C SER A 37 -3.57 -7.78 3.64
N TRP A 38 -3.33 -6.76 2.84
CA TRP A 38 -4.33 -5.78 2.43
C TRP A 38 -4.58 -5.95 0.93
N LYS A 39 -5.84 -6.10 0.55
CA LYS A 39 -6.24 -6.28 -0.83
C LYS A 39 -7.52 -5.52 -1.11
N ALA A 40 -7.65 -5.05 -2.34
CA ALA A 40 -8.90 -4.53 -2.86
C ALA A 40 -9.31 -5.30 -4.11
N GLU A 41 -10.60 -5.33 -4.37
CA GLU A 41 -11.19 -5.96 -5.54
C GLU A 41 -12.22 -5.01 -6.13
N ILE A 42 -12.25 -4.89 -7.45
CA ILE A 42 -13.30 -4.17 -8.19
C ILE A 42 -13.90 -5.08 -9.25
N GLN A 43 -15.21 -4.90 -9.50
CA GLN A 43 -15.93 -5.52 -10.61
C GLN A 43 -16.55 -4.39 -11.43
N HIS A 44 -16.22 -4.31 -12.70
CA HIS A 44 -16.70 -3.27 -13.60
C HIS A 44 -17.41 -3.88 -14.81
N PRO A 45 -18.63 -3.41 -15.17
CA PRO A 45 -19.35 -3.91 -16.32
C PRO A 45 -18.64 -3.54 -17.63
N ILE A 46 -18.97 -4.24 -18.70
CA ILE A 46 -18.64 -3.80 -20.05
C ILE A 46 -19.62 -2.69 -20.41
N ASP A 47 -19.20 -1.45 -20.26
CA ASP A 47 -20.02 -0.28 -20.57
C ASP A 47 -19.78 0.26 -21.99
N GLU A 48 -20.75 0.98 -22.53
CA GLU A 48 -20.67 1.55 -23.89
C GLU A 48 -19.58 2.64 -23.99
N GLU A 49 -19.31 3.37 -22.90
CA GLU A 49 -18.30 4.41 -22.82
C GLU A 49 -16.87 3.83 -22.80
N GLY A 50 -16.75 2.54 -22.62
CA GLY A 50 -15.46 1.85 -22.66
C GLY A 50 -14.55 2.13 -21.46
N ARG A 51 -15.09 2.52 -20.30
CA ARG A 51 -14.34 2.78 -19.05
C ARG A 51 -13.56 1.54 -18.62
N TRP A 52 -14.14 0.34 -18.77
CA TRP A 52 -13.50 -0.92 -18.46
C TRP A 52 -12.16 -1.15 -19.16
N LYS A 53 -11.90 -0.49 -20.30
CA LYS A 53 -10.65 -0.60 -21.05
C LYS A 53 -9.48 0.05 -20.33
N TRP A 54 -9.76 1.00 -19.43
CA TRP A 54 -8.75 1.69 -18.62
C TRP A 54 -8.28 0.87 -17.42
N ILE A 55 -9.01 -0.20 -17.08
CA ILE A 55 -8.61 -1.14 -16.05
C ILE A 55 -7.48 -2.00 -16.60
N GLU A 56 -6.25 -1.64 -16.28
CA GLU A 56 -5.03 -2.33 -16.73
C GLU A 56 -4.03 -2.43 -15.58
N GLU A 57 -3.10 -3.38 -15.71
CA GLU A 57 -2.07 -3.60 -14.70
C GLU A 57 -1.24 -2.33 -14.51
N ASP A 58 -0.78 -2.11 -13.28
CA ASP A 58 -0.04 -0.94 -12.80
C ASP A 58 -0.82 0.38 -12.74
N ALA A 59 -2.02 0.49 -13.29
CA ALA A 59 -2.89 1.63 -13.04
C ALA A 59 -3.24 1.74 -11.55
N VAL A 60 -3.50 2.95 -11.08
CA VAL A 60 -3.84 3.22 -9.68
C VAL A 60 -5.30 3.62 -9.56
N VAL A 61 -5.97 3.10 -8.56
CA VAL A 61 -7.37 3.41 -8.25
C VAL A 61 -7.48 4.01 -6.86
N LYS A 62 -8.26 5.07 -6.72
CA LYS A 62 -8.57 5.71 -5.44
C LYS A 62 -9.87 5.11 -4.88
N LEU A 63 -9.79 4.44 -3.73
CA LEU A 63 -10.89 3.75 -3.06
C LEU A 63 -11.08 4.25 -1.63
N GLU A 64 -12.33 4.25 -1.18
CA GLU A 64 -12.63 4.42 0.24
C GLU A 64 -12.28 3.14 1.01
N SER A 65 -11.51 3.29 2.07
CA SER A 65 -11.11 2.23 2.99
C SER A 65 -11.54 2.60 4.42
N PHE A 66 -11.37 1.70 5.38
CA PHE A 66 -11.70 1.96 6.79
C PHE A 66 -10.87 3.10 7.42
N ASN A 67 -9.72 3.43 6.85
CA ASN A 67 -8.85 4.53 7.27
C ASN A 67 -8.89 5.75 6.33
N GLY A 68 -9.99 5.93 5.57
CA GLY A 68 -10.18 7.01 4.62
C GLY A 68 -9.85 6.61 3.19
N THR A 69 -9.79 7.59 2.31
CA THR A 69 -9.50 7.39 0.89
C THR A 69 -8.07 6.93 0.69
N GLN A 70 -7.89 5.80 0.04
CA GLN A 70 -6.59 5.17 -0.18
C GLN A 70 -6.33 4.86 -1.65
N LEU A 71 -5.06 4.85 -2.03
CA LEU A 71 -4.57 4.49 -3.36
C LEU A 71 -4.22 3.01 -3.41
N PHE A 72 -4.72 2.33 -4.44
CA PHE A 72 -4.45 0.92 -4.70
C PHE A 72 -3.94 0.74 -6.12
N ARG A 73 -2.91 -0.07 -6.29
CA ARG A 73 -2.37 -0.44 -7.60
C ARG A 73 -2.99 -1.73 -8.10
N ILE A 74 -3.45 -1.74 -9.35
CA ILE A 74 -3.96 -2.93 -10.01
C ILE A 74 -2.82 -3.90 -10.27
N LYS A 75 -2.91 -5.11 -9.73
CA LYS A 75 -1.92 -6.17 -9.90
C LYS A 75 -2.35 -7.25 -10.88
N LYS A 76 -3.64 -7.51 -10.96
CA LYS A 76 -4.21 -8.48 -11.91
C LYS A 76 -5.54 -7.99 -12.42
N LYS A 77 -5.82 -8.32 -13.66
CA LYS A 77 -7.15 -8.18 -14.25
C LYS A 77 -7.60 -9.46 -14.91
N ALA A 78 -8.90 -9.70 -14.93
CA ALA A 78 -9.54 -10.75 -15.70
C ALA A 78 -10.76 -10.17 -16.40
N LYS A 79 -10.93 -10.50 -17.68
CA LYS A 79 -12.07 -10.11 -18.50
C LYS A 79 -12.92 -11.32 -18.82
N SER A 80 -14.23 -11.17 -18.68
CA SER A 80 -15.25 -12.14 -19.10
C SER A 80 -16.37 -11.42 -19.86
N ASP A 81 -17.36 -12.15 -20.32
CA ASP A 81 -18.57 -11.56 -20.92
C ASP A 81 -19.39 -10.75 -19.91
N ALA A 82 -19.26 -11.06 -18.61
CA ALA A 82 -19.95 -10.35 -17.54
C ALA A 82 -19.26 -9.04 -17.12
N GLY A 83 -17.99 -8.82 -17.48
CA GLY A 83 -17.27 -7.62 -17.07
C GLY A 83 -15.77 -7.83 -16.91
N VAL A 84 -15.15 -6.85 -16.25
CA VAL A 84 -13.72 -6.86 -15.90
C VAL A 84 -13.60 -6.85 -14.39
N SER A 85 -12.88 -7.83 -13.85
CA SER A 85 -12.45 -7.85 -12.45
C SER A 85 -11.00 -7.41 -12.32
N ALA A 86 -10.65 -6.75 -11.23
CA ALA A 86 -9.28 -6.43 -10.89
C ALA A 86 -9.00 -6.70 -9.42
N GLU A 87 -7.81 -7.25 -9.16
CA GLU A 87 -7.21 -7.36 -7.82
C GLU A 87 -6.19 -6.25 -7.65
N LEU A 88 -6.25 -5.57 -6.51
CA LEU A 88 -5.41 -4.42 -6.21
C LEU A 88 -4.73 -4.58 -4.85
N GLU A 89 -3.57 -3.93 -4.72
CA GLU A 89 -2.82 -3.83 -3.47
C GLU A 89 -2.57 -2.37 -3.11
N PRO A 90 -2.38 -2.02 -1.81
CA PRO A 90 -2.00 -0.66 -1.42
C PRO A 90 -0.74 -0.22 -2.17
N VAL A 91 -0.68 1.05 -2.59
CA VAL A 91 0.49 1.58 -3.32
C VAL A 91 1.78 1.52 -2.51
N PHE A 92 1.71 1.41 -1.17
CA PHE A 92 2.90 1.20 -0.34
C PHE A 92 3.64 -0.10 -0.71
N MET A 93 2.95 -1.10 -1.25
CA MET A 93 3.54 -2.38 -1.69
C MET A 93 4.51 -2.21 -2.87
N ASP A 94 4.48 -1.08 -3.59
CA ASP A 94 5.49 -0.75 -4.61
C ASP A 94 6.91 -0.76 -4.02
N ALA A 95 7.05 -0.55 -2.70
CA ALA A 95 8.34 -0.58 -1.99
C ALA A 95 9.06 -1.95 -2.03
N ILE A 96 8.38 -3.00 -2.46
CA ILE A 96 9.01 -4.30 -2.74
C ILE A 96 10.03 -4.16 -3.88
N ASP A 97 9.69 -3.35 -4.88
CA ASP A 97 10.46 -3.25 -6.12
C ASP A 97 11.34 -1.99 -6.20
N ASP A 98 11.03 -0.93 -5.42
CA ASP A 98 11.68 0.37 -5.58
C ASP A 98 12.31 0.96 -4.30
N CYS A 99 12.25 0.24 -3.17
CA CYS A 99 12.89 0.70 -1.92
C CYS A 99 13.69 -0.42 -1.25
N PHE A 100 15.01 -0.41 -1.44
CA PHE A 100 15.93 -1.40 -0.88
C PHE A 100 16.82 -0.81 0.22
N LEU A 101 16.92 -1.54 1.32
CA LEU A 101 17.83 -1.30 2.41
C LEU A 101 19.11 -2.11 2.16
N LEU A 102 20.14 -1.47 1.58
CA LEU A 102 21.36 -2.15 1.16
C LEU A 102 22.30 -2.47 2.32
N ASP A 103 22.46 -1.51 3.24
CA ASP A 103 23.22 -1.64 4.49
C ASP A 103 22.68 -0.62 5.50
N ILE A 104 21.62 -0.97 6.18
CA ILE A 104 20.88 -0.07 7.09
C ILE A 104 20.90 -0.67 8.50
N ARG A 105 21.34 0.13 9.48
CA ARG A 105 21.55 -0.31 10.87
C ARG A 105 20.94 0.69 11.87
N PRO A 106 19.63 0.66 12.10
CA PRO A 106 19.04 1.43 13.21
C PRO A 106 19.53 0.81 14.53
N THR A 107 20.47 1.49 15.18
CA THR A 107 21.10 1.04 16.42
C THR A 107 20.61 1.89 17.57
N GLU A 108 20.07 1.25 18.62
CA GLU A 108 19.53 1.91 19.81
C GLU A 108 18.52 3.01 19.45
N LYS A 109 17.54 2.68 18.61
CA LYS A 109 16.50 3.59 18.10
C LYS A 109 15.12 3.19 18.61
N ASN A 110 14.26 4.20 18.86
CA ASN A 110 12.83 3.96 19.04
C ASN A 110 12.15 3.71 17.69
N GLY A 111 10.85 3.34 17.71
CA GLY A 111 10.14 2.99 16.50
C GLY A 111 10.14 4.09 15.43
N GLN A 112 9.89 5.36 15.81
CA GLN A 112 9.92 6.46 14.84
C GLN A 112 11.31 6.66 14.23
N GLN A 113 12.35 6.71 15.05
CA GLN A 113 13.72 6.88 14.57
C GLN A 113 14.17 5.74 13.67
N ALA A 114 13.74 4.49 13.96
CA ALA A 114 14.05 3.34 13.13
C ALA A 114 13.35 3.45 11.77
N LEU A 115 12.05 3.77 11.72
CA LEU A 115 11.32 3.96 10.46
C LEU A 115 11.89 5.10 9.63
N ASP A 116 12.29 6.23 10.24
CA ASP A 116 12.93 7.35 9.53
C ASP A 116 14.22 6.90 8.81
N ILE A 117 15.02 6.07 9.47
CA ILE A 117 16.24 5.50 8.88
C ILE A 117 15.90 4.50 7.76
N MET A 118 14.90 3.65 7.97
CA MET A 118 14.52 2.60 7.02
C MET A 118 13.86 3.16 5.75
N THR A 119 13.11 4.26 5.84
CA THR A 119 12.46 4.90 4.69
C THR A 119 13.36 5.89 3.95
N ALA A 120 14.49 6.31 4.54
CA ALA A 120 15.40 7.29 3.95
C ALA A 120 15.96 6.92 2.56
N PRO A 121 16.17 5.65 2.19
CA PRO A 121 16.66 5.28 0.86
C PRO A 121 15.76 5.73 -0.30
N ASN A 122 14.45 5.80 -0.09
CA ASN A 122 13.52 6.29 -1.11
C ASN A 122 12.51 7.26 -0.48
N LYS A 123 12.64 8.55 -0.80
CA LYS A 123 11.81 9.64 -0.25
C LYS A 123 10.33 9.58 -0.66
N LYS A 124 9.95 8.68 -1.56
CA LYS A 124 8.55 8.39 -1.89
C LYS A 124 7.81 7.84 -0.67
N TYR A 125 8.51 7.13 0.21
CA TYR A 125 7.96 6.47 1.39
C TYR A 125 8.28 7.24 2.67
N SER A 126 7.35 7.16 3.62
CA SER A 126 7.54 7.67 4.98
C SER A 126 7.00 6.71 6.02
N GLY A 127 7.48 6.82 7.24
CA GLY A 127 7.03 6.02 8.36
C GLY A 127 6.56 6.87 9.54
N LYS A 128 5.54 6.39 10.25
CA LYS A 128 5.06 6.97 11.50
C LYS A 128 4.99 5.89 12.57
N SER A 129 5.44 6.20 13.80
CA SER A 129 5.35 5.26 14.91
C SER A 129 5.25 5.98 16.25
N ASN A 130 4.42 5.45 17.15
CA ASN A 130 4.35 5.88 18.55
C ASN A 130 5.14 4.96 19.49
N ILE A 131 5.82 3.93 18.96
CA ILE A 131 6.52 2.90 19.74
C ILE A 131 7.76 3.51 20.40
N LYS A 132 7.85 3.38 21.73
CA LYS A 132 8.95 3.91 22.56
C LYS A 132 10.04 2.89 22.86
N ILE A 133 9.80 1.61 22.54
CA ILE A 133 10.79 0.54 22.71
C ILE A 133 12.06 0.92 21.94
N ILE A 134 13.21 0.79 22.61
CA ILE A 134 14.54 0.99 22.02
C ILE A 134 15.06 -0.37 21.58
N SER A 135 15.40 -0.50 20.32
CA SER A 135 15.96 -1.74 19.77
C SER A 135 17.00 -1.47 18.69
N THR A 136 17.60 -2.53 18.21
CA THR A 136 18.63 -2.53 17.16
C THR A 136 18.28 -3.59 16.13
N ALA A 137 18.44 -3.26 14.86
CA ALA A 137 18.31 -4.20 13.75
C ALA A 137 19.38 -3.92 12.69
N TYR A 138 19.58 -4.88 11.81
CA TYR A 138 20.46 -4.76 10.68
C TYR A 138 19.80 -5.34 9.43
N TYR A 139 19.74 -4.53 8.38
CA TYR A 139 19.17 -4.90 7.10
C TYR A 139 20.24 -4.84 6.01
N GLN A 140 20.40 -5.93 5.29
CA GLN A 140 21.32 -6.03 4.17
C GLN A 140 20.58 -6.60 2.96
N THR A 141 20.48 -5.79 1.92
CA THR A 141 19.82 -6.18 0.65
C THR A 141 18.37 -6.68 0.86
N LYS A 142 17.62 -5.98 1.71
CA LYS A 142 16.20 -6.25 1.96
C LYS A 142 15.33 -5.16 1.32
N ASN A 143 14.19 -5.52 0.74
CA ASN A 143 13.20 -4.49 0.42
C ASN A 143 12.52 -3.98 1.70
N LEU A 144 11.92 -2.79 1.61
CA LEU A 144 11.33 -2.12 2.77
C LEU A 144 10.20 -2.93 3.40
N ILE A 145 9.39 -3.64 2.61
CA ILE A 145 8.28 -4.45 3.11
C ILE A 145 8.79 -5.63 3.92
N GLU A 146 9.77 -6.38 3.42
CA GLU A 146 10.41 -7.46 4.16
C GLU A 146 11.08 -6.96 5.44
N ALA A 147 11.75 -5.80 5.36
CA ALA A 147 12.42 -5.23 6.52
C ALA A 147 11.44 -4.82 7.62
N ILE A 148 10.22 -4.38 7.27
CA ILE A 148 9.21 -3.99 8.27
C ILE A 148 8.36 -5.18 8.69
N CYS A 149 7.76 -5.89 7.74
CA CYS A 149 6.70 -6.87 7.95
C CYS A 149 7.16 -8.34 7.82
N GLY A 150 8.43 -8.58 7.49
CA GLY A 150 8.96 -9.92 7.28
C GLY A 150 8.97 -10.76 8.56
N GLU A 151 9.04 -12.07 8.37
CA GLU A 151 9.05 -13.04 9.48
C GLU A 151 10.42 -13.17 10.17
N GLU A 152 11.48 -12.61 9.60
CA GLU A 152 12.83 -12.69 10.13
C GLU A 152 12.97 -11.95 11.48
N GLU A 153 13.87 -12.46 12.33
CA GLU A 153 14.12 -11.90 13.66
C GLU A 153 14.44 -10.41 13.65
N ASN A 154 15.09 -9.91 12.61
CA ASN A 154 15.46 -8.50 12.48
C ASN A 154 14.36 -7.61 11.87
N SER A 155 13.22 -8.15 11.47
CA SER A 155 12.14 -7.29 10.96
C SER A 155 11.71 -6.26 12.01
N PHE A 156 11.19 -5.12 11.55
CA PHE A 156 10.74 -4.06 12.45
C PHE A 156 9.70 -4.60 13.45
N LEU A 157 8.72 -5.36 12.97
CA LEU A 157 7.67 -5.92 13.83
C LEU A 157 8.21 -6.87 14.88
N ASN A 158 9.25 -7.66 14.59
CA ASN A 158 9.86 -8.56 15.55
C ASN A 158 10.76 -7.82 16.55
N ARG A 159 11.36 -6.67 16.19
CA ARG A 159 12.25 -5.90 17.05
C ARG A 159 11.53 -4.85 17.89
N TRP A 160 10.54 -4.16 17.33
CA TRP A 160 9.82 -3.07 18.00
C TRP A 160 8.37 -3.43 18.33
N GLY A 161 7.82 -4.46 17.68
CA GLY A 161 6.41 -4.82 17.80
C GLY A 161 5.49 -3.88 17.05
N GLY A 162 4.21 -3.92 17.37
CA GLY A 162 3.20 -3.01 16.89
C GLY A 162 2.25 -3.57 15.86
N GLU A 163 1.34 -2.70 15.42
CA GLU A 163 0.30 -2.96 14.44
C GLU A 163 0.48 -2.04 13.23
N VAL A 164 0.44 -2.62 12.03
CA VAL A 164 0.70 -1.93 10.76
C VAL A 164 -0.57 -1.39 10.14
N LEU A 165 -0.49 -0.15 9.67
CA LEU A 165 -1.51 0.50 8.87
C LEU A 165 -0.84 1.15 7.65
N PHE A 166 -1.33 0.86 6.45
CA PHE A 166 -0.93 1.57 5.23
C PHE A 166 -1.80 2.81 5.04
N ASP A 167 -1.15 3.93 4.74
CA ASP A 167 -1.78 5.21 4.40
C ASP A 167 -1.08 5.78 3.17
N ASN A 168 -1.54 5.36 2.01
CA ASN A 168 -0.92 5.67 0.72
C ASN A 168 0.58 5.29 0.72
N TYR A 169 1.51 6.24 0.58
CA TYR A 169 2.96 6.00 0.64
C TYR A 169 3.55 6.16 2.06
N THR A 170 2.70 6.20 3.08
CA THR A 170 3.11 6.21 4.48
C THR A 170 2.76 4.89 5.13
N ILE A 171 3.70 4.31 5.88
CA ILE A 171 3.42 3.19 6.78
C ILE A 171 3.34 3.72 8.22
N THR A 172 2.28 3.37 8.92
CA THR A 172 2.15 3.64 10.35
C THR A 172 2.30 2.34 11.12
N VAL A 173 3.21 2.30 12.08
CA VAL A 173 3.39 1.16 12.98
C VAL A 173 3.27 1.66 14.42
N ASN A 174 2.13 1.41 15.01
CA ASN A 174 1.82 1.85 16.37
C ASN A 174 1.67 0.67 17.31
N ASP A 175 1.82 0.91 18.61
CA ASP A 175 1.58 -0.08 19.65
C ASP A 175 0.18 -0.72 19.52
N ARG A 176 -0.83 0.11 19.17
CA ARG A 176 -2.16 -0.30 18.74
C ARG A 176 -2.71 0.66 17.70
N VAL A 177 -3.27 0.14 16.63
CA VAL A 177 -3.90 0.96 15.58
C VAL A 177 -5.39 1.18 15.86
N GLY A 178 -6.04 0.28 16.59
CA GLY A 178 -7.48 0.37 16.90
C GLY A 178 -8.32 0.33 15.62
N ILE A 179 -8.67 -0.83 15.15
CA ILE A 179 -9.61 -1.06 14.05
C ILE A 179 -10.96 -1.45 14.64
#